data_373f5ef472b27331d6d956a209b33482
#
_entry.id   373f5ef472b27331d6d956a209b33482
#
_cell.length_a   1.000
_cell.length_b   1.000
_cell.length_c   1.000
_cell.angle_alpha   90.00
_cell.angle_beta   90.00
_cell.angle_gamma   90.00
#
_symmetry.space_group_name_H-M   'P 1'
#
loop_
_entity.id
_entity.type
_entity.pdbx_description
1 polymer ?
#
loop_
_entity_poly.entity_id
_entity_poly.type
_entity_poly.pdbx_seq_one_letter_code
_entity_poly.pdbx_strand_id
1 'polypeptide(L)'
;MALLSVSCREATPARAPETPKPELFLLTALPLVWSEDFGLDQPGSPALKALEQVYRVTAIDLPSQLPDGALLLAAQPRALPAEELVELDSWVRKGGRLLLLADPMLEWKSNIPLGDTRRPPMAFADTGLLERWGLRLDAPEERGARDGAVSERSVLTASPGALVATGDGCNVRDAGLTARCRLGKGEAIIIADADFLNVGSDKRGEQNLAVLASQLASLTR
;
A
#
# COMPACT_ATOMS: atom_id res chain seq x y z
N MET A 1 -53.03 -49.14 -14.67
CA MET A 1 -52.74 -47.69 -14.84
C MET A 1 -51.48 -47.44 -14.06
N ALA A 2 -50.36 -47.22 -14.73
CA ALA A 2 -49.09 -46.90 -14.11
C ALA A 2 -48.85 -45.38 -14.30
N LEU A 3 -48.75 -44.66 -13.18
CA LEU A 3 -48.41 -43.24 -13.15
C LEU A 3 -46.88 -43.06 -13.22
N LEU A 4 -46.38 -42.54 -14.34
CA LEU A 4 -45.00 -42.12 -14.49
C LEU A 4 -44.84 -40.72 -13.88
N SER A 5 -44.11 -40.62 -12.76
CA SER A 5 -43.70 -39.35 -12.16
C SER A 5 -42.49 -38.81 -12.90
N VAL A 6 -42.67 -37.73 -13.65
CA VAL A 6 -41.56 -36.97 -14.25
C VAL A 6 -40.97 -36.05 -13.21
N SER A 7 -39.77 -36.38 -12.74
CA SER A 7 -38.99 -35.52 -11.82
C SER A 7 -38.25 -34.47 -12.64
N CYS A 8 -38.69 -33.21 -12.60
CA CYS A 8 -37.95 -32.09 -13.15
C CYS A 8 -36.70 -31.84 -12.24
N ARG A 9 -35.53 -32.14 -12.76
CA ARG A 9 -34.26 -31.68 -12.19
C ARG A 9 -34.08 -30.21 -12.52
N GLU A 10 -34.23 -29.34 -11.54
CA GLU A 10 -33.81 -27.94 -11.69
C GLU A 10 -32.29 -27.90 -11.92
N ALA A 11 -31.90 -27.37 -13.09
CA ALA A 11 -30.51 -27.10 -13.41
C ALA A 11 -30.02 -25.93 -12.56
N THR A 12 -29.05 -26.20 -11.67
CA THR A 12 -28.33 -25.14 -10.93
C THR A 12 -27.70 -24.19 -11.97
N PRO A 13 -27.95 -22.88 -11.89
CA PRO A 13 -27.36 -21.93 -12.84
C PRO A 13 -25.84 -21.99 -12.73
N ALA A 14 -25.17 -22.19 -13.86
CA ALA A 14 -23.71 -22.14 -13.93
C ALA A 14 -23.22 -20.78 -13.46
N ARG A 15 -22.39 -20.75 -12.42
CA ARG A 15 -21.74 -19.54 -11.92
C ARG A 15 -20.91 -18.94 -13.06
N ALA A 16 -21.18 -17.68 -13.40
CA ALA A 16 -20.42 -16.98 -14.43
C ALA A 16 -18.90 -17.02 -14.06
N PRO A 17 -18.00 -17.19 -15.04
CA PRO A 17 -16.57 -17.19 -14.76
C PRO A 17 -16.18 -15.86 -14.11
N GLU A 18 -15.66 -15.92 -12.88
CA GLU A 18 -15.13 -14.74 -12.21
C GLU A 18 -13.90 -14.26 -12.98
N THR A 19 -13.90 -13.00 -13.40
CA THR A 19 -12.72 -12.38 -14.00
C THR A 19 -11.57 -12.47 -12.99
N PRO A 20 -10.39 -12.98 -13.38
CA PRO A 20 -9.27 -13.11 -12.45
C PRO A 20 -8.86 -11.73 -11.94
N LYS A 21 -8.73 -11.59 -10.61
CA LYS A 21 -8.28 -10.35 -9.99
C LYS A 21 -6.87 -10.01 -10.44
N PRO A 22 -6.57 -8.71 -10.70
CA PRO A 22 -5.20 -8.27 -10.98
C PRO A 22 -4.28 -8.57 -9.79
N GLU A 23 -3.01 -8.77 -10.05
CA GLU A 23 -2.00 -9.06 -9.03
C GLU A 23 -1.49 -7.77 -8.39
N LEU A 24 -1.34 -7.78 -7.06
CA LEU A 24 -0.74 -6.72 -6.27
C LEU A 24 0.32 -7.34 -5.37
N PHE A 25 1.56 -6.91 -5.53
CA PHE A 25 2.63 -7.26 -4.60
C PHE A 25 2.60 -6.33 -3.39
N LEU A 26 2.81 -6.87 -2.20
CA LEU A 26 2.79 -6.12 -0.94
C LEU A 26 4.12 -6.30 -0.22
N LEU A 27 4.89 -5.21 -0.08
CA LEU A 27 6.10 -5.12 0.72
C LEU A 27 5.80 -4.25 1.94
N THR A 28 5.77 -4.83 3.15
CA THR A 28 5.38 -4.06 4.34
C THR A 28 6.03 -4.58 5.61
N ALA A 29 6.31 -3.64 6.52
CA ALA A 29 6.64 -3.95 7.91
C ALA A 29 5.47 -3.71 8.87
N LEU A 30 4.33 -3.22 8.35
CA LEU A 30 3.12 -3.05 9.13
C LEU A 30 2.43 -4.40 9.36
N PRO A 31 1.70 -4.58 10.47
CA PRO A 31 0.98 -5.83 10.77
C PRO A 31 -0.33 -5.95 9.94
N LEU A 32 -0.19 -5.87 8.61
CA LEU A 32 -1.32 -5.97 7.68
C LEU A 32 -1.70 -7.41 7.40
N VAL A 33 -0.69 -8.27 7.20
CA VAL A 33 -0.85 -9.69 6.85
C VAL A 33 -1.01 -10.54 8.10
N TRP A 34 -0.16 -10.28 9.10
CA TRP A 34 -0.14 -10.99 10.37
C TRP A 34 -0.39 -10.00 11.50
N SER A 35 -1.32 -10.30 12.40
CA SER A 35 -1.47 -9.51 13.63
C SER A 35 -0.27 -9.71 14.55
N GLU A 36 0.02 -8.72 15.42
CA GLU A 36 1.11 -8.85 16.40
C GLU A 36 0.88 -10.01 17.40
N ASP A 37 -0.36 -10.39 17.64
CA ASP A 37 -0.73 -11.42 18.61
C ASP A 37 -0.59 -12.86 18.06
N PHE A 38 -0.07 -13.06 16.85
CA PHE A 38 0.17 -14.37 16.22
C PHE A 38 -0.98 -15.40 16.35
N GLY A 39 -2.21 -14.95 16.53
CA GLY A 39 -3.37 -15.83 16.49
C GLY A 39 -3.59 -16.35 15.07
N LEU A 40 -3.47 -17.65 14.86
CA LEU A 40 -3.70 -18.31 13.56
C LEU A 40 -5.11 -18.08 13.02
N ASP A 41 -6.04 -17.72 13.90
CA ASP A 41 -7.45 -17.45 13.58
C ASP A 41 -7.77 -15.97 13.42
N GLN A 42 -6.78 -15.07 13.50
CA GLN A 42 -7.02 -13.63 13.36
C GLN A 42 -7.09 -13.25 11.87
N PRO A 43 -8.20 -12.71 11.41
CA PRO A 43 -8.31 -12.23 10.05
C PRO A 43 -7.34 -11.05 9.85
N GLY A 44 -6.66 -10.98 8.72
CA GLY A 44 -5.79 -9.86 8.35
C GLY A 44 -6.45 -8.49 8.52
N SER A 45 -5.66 -7.44 8.51
CA SER A 45 -6.13 -6.06 8.76
C SER A 45 -7.31 -5.67 7.86
N PRO A 46 -8.14 -4.68 8.25
CA PRO A 46 -9.18 -4.13 7.36
C PRO A 46 -8.61 -3.66 6.02
N ALA A 47 -7.40 -3.10 6.03
CA ALA A 47 -6.71 -2.67 4.81
C ALA A 47 -6.39 -3.85 3.88
N LEU A 48 -5.84 -4.94 4.41
CA LEU A 48 -5.57 -6.15 3.62
C LEU A 48 -6.85 -6.72 3.02
N LYS A 49 -7.91 -6.86 3.82
CA LYS A 49 -9.21 -7.36 3.35
C LYS A 49 -9.79 -6.51 2.22
N ALA A 50 -9.67 -5.18 2.30
CA ALA A 50 -10.14 -4.29 1.25
C ALA A 50 -9.31 -4.46 -0.04
N LEU A 51 -8.00 -4.63 0.07
CA LEU A 51 -7.13 -4.93 -1.08
C LEU A 51 -7.48 -6.27 -1.72
N GLU A 52 -7.69 -7.31 -0.91
CA GLU A 52 -8.05 -8.66 -1.39
C GLU A 52 -9.43 -8.73 -2.07
N GLN A 53 -10.32 -7.77 -1.82
CA GLN A 53 -11.58 -7.67 -2.58
C GLN A 53 -11.32 -7.38 -4.06
N VAL A 54 -10.31 -6.57 -4.37
CA VAL A 54 -10.00 -6.07 -5.72
C VAL A 54 -8.84 -6.82 -6.37
N TYR A 55 -7.82 -7.16 -5.59
CA TYR A 55 -6.55 -7.71 -6.06
C TYR A 55 -6.32 -9.13 -5.54
N ARG A 56 -5.46 -9.88 -6.23
CA ARG A 56 -4.78 -11.03 -5.67
C ARG A 56 -3.50 -10.50 -5.01
N VAL A 57 -3.48 -10.44 -3.68
CA VAL A 57 -2.37 -9.88 -2.92
C VAL A 57 -1.32 -10.96 -2.67
N THR A 58 -0.06 -10.66 -3.02
CA THR A 58 1.11 -11.52 -2.79
C THR A 58 2.10 -10.74 -1.93
N ALA A 59 2.30 -11.17 -0.68
CA ALA A 59 3.31 -10.58 0.19
C ALA A 59 4.72 -10.98 -0.26
N ILE A 60 5.64 -10.02 -0.24
CA ILE A 60 7.05 -10.22 -0.57
C ILE A 60 7.92 -9.58 0.50
N ASP A 61 9.14 -10.08 0.65
CA ASP A 61 10.13 -9.56 1.60
C ASP A 61 11.14 -8.61 0.94
N LEU A 62 11.42 -8.81 -0.35
CA LEU A 62 12.46 -8.08 -1.09
C LEU A 62 11.98 -7.68 -2.49
N PRO A 63 12.40 -6.50 -2.99
CA PRO A 63 12.15 -6.04 -4.35
C PRO A 63 12.60 -6.99 -5.46
N SER A 64 13.68 -7.74 -5.25
CA SER A 64 14.19 -8.76 -6.20
C SER A 64 13.19 -9.88 -6.53
N GLN A 65 12.11 -10.00 -5.75
CA GLN A 65 11.02 -10.95 -6.00
C GLN A 65 9.97 -10.43 -6.99
N LEU A 66 10.07 -9.17 -7.44
CA LEU A 66 9.07 -8.52 -8.29
C LEU A 66 9.19 -8.95 -9.76
N PRO A 67 8.10 -9.35 -10.42
CA PRO A 67 8.06 -9.48 -11.87
C PRO A 67 8.15 -8.12 -12.56
N ASP A 68 8.62 -8.11 -13.81
CA ASP A 68 8.64 -6.90 -14.63
C ASP A 68 7.23 -6.32 -14.81
N GLY A 69 7.12 -4.99 -14.67
CA GLY A 69 5.87 -4.26 -14.89
C GLY A 69 4.74 -4.53 -13.89
N ALA A 70 5.03 -5.24 -12.80
CA ALA A 70 4.04 -5.51 -11.75
C ALA A 70 3.59 -4.24 -11.01
N LEU A 71 2.51 -4.36 -10.23
CA LEU A 71 2.03 -3.34 -9.31
C LEU A 71 2.48 -3.68 -7.89
N LEU A 72 3.18 -2.75 -7.24
CA LEU A 72 3.67 -2.87 -5.87
C LEU A 72 3.03 -1.83 -4.95
N LEU A 73 2.52 -2.28 -3.82
CA LEU A 73 2.28 -1.46 -2.64
C LEU A 73 3.43 -1.69 -1.65
N ALA A 74 4.29 -0.70 -1.46
CA ALA A 74 5.30 -0.69 -0.41
C ALA A 74 4.79 0.18 0.76
N ALA A 75 4.30 -0.45 1.83
CA ALA A 75 3.72 0.26 2.97
C ALA A 75 4.67 0.21 4.16
N GLN A 76 5.32 1.34 4.46
CA GLN A 76 6.32 1.45 5.54
C GLN A 76 7.31 0.27 5.55
N PRO A 77 8.00 0.00 4.43
CA PRO A 77 8.95 -1.09 4.38
C PRO A 77 10.11 -0.86 5.36
N ARG A 78 10.74 -1.93 5.81
CA ARG A 78 12.01 -1.83 6.55
C ARG A 78 13.10 -1.24 5.69
N ALA A 79 14.17 -0.76 6.33
CA ALA A 79 15.37 -0.39 5.60
C ALA A 79 15.83 -1.55 4.71
N LEU A 80 15.90 -1.28 3.42
CA LEU A 80 16.36 -2.24 2.43
C LEU A 80 17.89 -2.21 2.34
N PRO A 81 18.55 -3.35 2.11
CA PRO A 81 19.96 -3.38 1.71
C PRO A 81 20.20 -2.55 0.45
N ALA A 82 21.42 -2.07 0.28
CA ALA A 82 21.77 -1.19 -0.85
C ALA A 82 21.48 -1.83 -2.23
N GLU A 83 21.75 -3.12 -2.37
CA GLU A 83 21.46 -3.90 -3.58
C GLU A 83 19.96 -3.95 -3.88
N GLU A 84 19.10 -4.12 -2.87
CA GLU A 84 17.65 -4.15 -3.04
C GLU A 84 17.07 -2.77 -3.35
N LEU A 85 17.68 -1.68 -2.88
CA LEU A 85 17.32 -0.32 -3.27
C LEU A 85 17.64 -0.05 -4.74
N VAL A 86 18.81 -0.53 -5.21
CA VAL A 86 19.20 -0.43 -6.62
C VAL A 86 18.25 -1.26 -7.48
N GLU A 87 17.87 -2.45 -7.01
CA GLU A 87 16.92 -3.30 -7.74
C GLU A 87 15.53 -2.65 -7.81
N LEU A 88 15.04 -2.06 -6.72
CA LEU A 88 13.76 -1.34 -6.71
C LEU A 88 13.77 -0.14 -7.67
N ASP A 89 14.81 0.71 -7.65
CA ASP A 89 14.96 1.83 -8.59
C ASP A 89 14.99 1.32 -10.04
N SER A 90 15.79 0.29 -10.30
CA SER A 90 15.91 -0.33 -11.62
C SER A 90 14.58 -0.92 -12.10
N TRP A 91 13.87 -1.64 -11.23
CA TRP A 91 12.57 -2.24 -11.52
C TRP A 91 11.52 -1.17 -11.86
N VAL A 92 11.42 -0.09 -11.08
CA VAL A 92 10.53 1.02 -11.41
C VAL A 92 10.90 1.59 -12.78
N ARG A 93 12.20 1.88 -13.05
CA ARG A 93 12.63 2.47 -14.32
C ARG A 93 12.37 1.57 -15.54
N LYS A 94 12.31 0.28 -15.36
CA LYS A 94 11.97 -0.71 -16.42
C LYS A 94 10.46 -0.78 -16.72
N GLY A 95 9.61 -0.17 -15.88
CA GLY A 95 8.15 -0.12 -16.10
C GLY A 95 7.33 -0.58 -14.90
N GLY A 96 7.97 -0.81 -13.75
CA GLY A 96 7.30 -1.11 -12.49
C GLY A 96 6.38 0.03 -12.04
N ARG A 97 5.34 -0.30 -11.32
CA ARG A 97 4.33 0.63 -10.81
C ARG A 97 4.27 0.53 -9.30
N LEU A 98 4.68 1.61 -8.63
CA LEU A 98 4.85 1.65 -7.19
C LEU A 98 3.90 2.62 -6.52
N LEU A 99 3.17 2.17 -5.50
CA LEU A 99 2.61 3.03 -4.46
C LEU A 99 3.45 2.84 -3.19
N LEU A 100 4.15 3.89 -2.76
CA LEU A 100 4.97 3.89 -1.55
C LEU A 100 4.28 4.74 -0.47
N LEU A 101 4.02 4.14 0.68
CA LEU A 101 3.64 4.85 1.90
C LEU A 101 4.90 4.99 2.74
N ALA A 102 5.40 6.22 2.84
CA ALA A 102 6.66 6.56 3.51
C ALA A 102 6.37 7.52 4.66
N ASP A 103 6.35 7.01 5.87
CA ASP A 103 5.98 7.76 7.05
C ASP A 103 7.22 8.12 7.88
N PRO A 104 7.55 9.42 8.01
CA PRO A 104 8.71 9.83 8.81
C PRO A 104 8.43 9.80 10.31
N MET A 105 7.17 9.62 10.74
CA MET A 105 6.77 9.62 12.15
C MET A 105 5.56 8.72 12.40
N LEU A 106 5.73 7.41 12.20
CA LEU A 106 4.68 6.42 12.36
C LEU A 106 4.13 6.39 13.80
N GLU A 107 2.82 6.55 13.94
CA GLU A 107 2.11 6.47 15.23
C GLU A 107 1.39 5.13 15.46
N TRP A 108 1.70 4.14 14.65
CA TRP A 108 1.13 2.79 14.76
C TRP A 108 1.44 2.18 16.12
N LYS A 109 0.39 1.92 16.90
CA LYS A 109 0.54 1.30 18.22
C LYS A 109 1.02 -0.14 18.06
N SER A 110 2.03 -0.50 18.83
CA SER A 110 2.59 -1.84 18.86
C SER A 110 2.93 -2.25 20.29
N ASN A 111 2.56 -3.47 20.66
CA ASN A 111 2.91 -4.09 21.94
C ASN A 111 4.30 -4.75 21.90
N ILE A 112 4.92 -4.83 20.72
CA ILE A 112 6.23 -5.42 20.52
C ILE A 112 7.29 -4.46 21.08
N PRO A 113 8.27 -4.95 21.88
CA PRO A 113 9.30 -4.10 22.47
C PRO A 113 10.10 -3.30 21.45
N LEU A 114 10.62 -2.15 21.88
CA LEU A 114 11.57 -1.36 21.07
C LEU A 114 12.83 -2.20 20.80
N GLY A 115 13.29 -2.17 19.54
CA GLY A 115 14.46 -2.93 19.11
C GLY A 115 14.16 -4.36 18.63
N ASP A 116 12.95 -4.87 18.84
CA ASP A 116 12.53 -6.13 18.23
C ASP A 116 12.32 -5.94 16.73
N THR A 117 12.91 -6.83 15.93
CA THR A 117 12.85 -6.76 14.47
C THR A 117 11.44 -6.94 13.90
N ARG A 118 10.49 -7.46 14.67
CA ARG A 118 9.09 -7.61 14.26
C ARG A 118 8.30 -6.32 14.39
N ARG A 119 8.74 -5.39 15.27
CA ARG A 119 8.08 -4.11 15.45
C ARG A 119 8.12 -3.29 14.16
N PRO A 120 7.02 -2.64 13.75
CA PRO A 120 7.04 -1.68 12.66
C PRO A 120 8.08 -0.58 12.89
N PRO A 121 8.84 -0.15 11.87
CA PRO A 121 9.77 0.96 12.01
C PRO A 121 9.02 2.25 12.31
N MET A 122 9.48 3.00 13.33
CA MET A 122 8.84 4.26 13.75
C MET A 122 9.01 5.40 12.74
N ALA A 123 9.91 5.24 11.78
CA ALA A 123 10.13 6.18 10.69
C ALA A 123 10.54 5.41 9.43
N PHE A 124 10.12 5.90 8.29
CA PHE A 124 10.60 5.41 7.00
C PHE A 124 12.11 5.66 6.88
N ALA A 125 12.86 4.62 6.62
CA ALA A 125 14.29 4.71 6.41
C ALA A 125 14.55 5.09 4.94
N ASP A 126 14.55 6.39 4.64
CA ASP A 126 15.01 6.87 3.34
C ASP A 126 16.54 6.77 3.28
N THR A 127 17.01 5.72 2.65
CA THR A 127 18.42 5.46 2.43
C THR A 127 18.90 6.00 1.07
N GLY A 128 18.33 7.13 0.63
CA GLY A 128 18.68 7.82 -0.60
C GLY A 128 17.81 7.50 -1.81
N LEU A 129 16.76 6.68 -1.67
CA LEU A 129 15.86 6.36 -2.78
C LEU A 129 15.05 7.59 -3.22
N LEU A 130 14.46 8.31 -2.26
CA LEU A 130 13.68 9.51 -2.55
C LEU A 130 14.56 10.63 -3.11
N GLU A 131 15.76 10.85 -2.53
CA GLU A 131 16.72 11.82 -3.02
C GLU A 131 17.12 11.53 -4.49
N ARG A 132 17.35 10.25 -4.81
CA ARG A 132 17.65 9.81 -6.20
C ARG A 132 16.50 10.09 -7.17
N TRP A 133 15.26 10.16 -6.68
CA TRP A 133 14.08 10.50 -7.48
C TRP A 133 13.78 11.99 -7.51
N GLY A 134 14.58 12.80 -6.80
CA GLY A 134 14.41 14.24 -6.69
C GLY A 134 13.35 14.66 -5.68
N LEU A 135 13.25 13.91 -4.58
CA LEU A 135 12.38 14.20 -3.45
C LEU A 135 13.16 14.25 -2.14
N ARG A 136 12.67 15.05 -1.21
CA ARG A 136 13.01 15.01 0.21
C ARG A 136 11.73 14.78 1.01
N LEU A 137 11.81 13.97 2.05
CA LEU A 137 10.72 13.73 2.99
C LEU A 137 11.07 14.40 4.32
N ASP A 138 10.29 15.40 4.68
CA ASP A 138 10.44 16.13 5.94
C ASP A 138 9.48 15.55 7.00
N ALA A 139 9.96 15.43 8.23
CA ALA A 139 9.13 15.02 9.36
C ALA A 139 8.14 16.15 9.74
N PRO A 140 6.97 15.82 10.31
CA PRO A 140 6.02 16.82 10.75
C PRO A 140 6.55 17.60 11.96
N GLU A 141 6.19 18.89 12.05
CA GLU A 141 6.51 19.71 13.22
C GLU A 141 5.64 19.35 14.43
N GLU A 142 4.41 18.89 14.19
CA GLU A 142 3.44 18.55 15.23
C GLU A 142 2.93 17.13 15.05
N ARG A 143 2.70 16.45 16.15
CA ARG A 143 2.14 15.10 16.19
C ARG A 143 0.63 15.10 16.27
N GLY A 144 0.03 14.00 15.83
CA GLY A 144 -1.38 13.67 16.02
C GLY A 144 -2.18 13.57 14.74
N ALA A 145 -3.44 13.22 14.93
CA ALA A 145 -4.37 13.05 13.83
C ALA A 145 -4.68 14.38 13.14
N ARG A 146 -4.70 14.37 11.82
CA ARG A 146 -5.02 15.53 10.96
C ARG A 146 -5.95 15.13 9.84
N ASP A 147 -6.85 16.02 9.47
CA ASP A 147 -7.57 15.93 8.21
C ASP A 147 -6.64 16.41 7.09
N GLY A 148 -6.50 15.59 6.07
CA GLY A 148 -5.75 15.90 4.85
C GLY A 148 -6.60 15.66 3.61
N ALA A 149 -6.00 15.82 2.45
CA ALA A 149 -6.62 15.49 1.18
C ALA A 149 -5.61 14.77 0.28
N VAL A 150 -6.09 13.81 -0.49
CA VAL A 150 -5.35 13.14 -1.57
C VAL A 150 -6.23 13.18 -2.81
N SER A 151 -5.76 13.86 -3.85
CA SER A 151 -6.52 14.05 -5.08
C SER A 151 -7.95 14.58 -4.81
N GLU A 152 -8.05 15.63 -4.00
CA GLU A 152 -9.30 16.31 -3.59
C GLU A 152 -10.23 15.49 -2.68
N ARG A 153 -9.84 14.28 -2.30
CA ARG A 153 -10.60 13.45 -1.37
C ARG A 153 -10.06 13.60 0.04
N SER A 154 -10.97 13.85 0.99
CA SER A 154 -10.61 13.93 2.41
C SER A 154 -10.05 12.59 2.90
N VAL A 155 -8.97 12.65 3.68
CA VAL A 155 -8.32 11.52 4.33
C VAL A 155 -7.97 11.87 5.77
N LEU A 156 -7.94 10.85 6.62
CA LEU A 156 -7.40 10.97 7.96
C LEU A 156 -5.92 10.54 7.94
N THR A 157 -5.06 11.39 8.43
CA THR A 157 -3.62 11.16 8.57
C THR A 157 -3.22 11.24 10.04
N ALA A 158 -2.05 10.70 10.40
CA ALA A 158 -1.49 10.86 11.73
C ALA A 158 -0.01 11.24 11.63
N SER A 159 0.32 12.45 12.11
CA SER A 159 1.69 12.99 12.00
C SER A 159 2.30 12.90 10.59
N PRO A 160 1.55 13.29 9.53
CA PRO A 160 2.00 13.10 8.17
C PRO A 160 3.27 13.90 7.89
N GLY A 161 4.19 13.32 7.12
CA GLY A 161 5.34 14.03 6.60
C GLY A 161 4.99 15.01 5.50
N ALA A 162 6.00 15.73 5.02
CA ALA A 162 5.90 16.63 3.87
C ALA A 162 6.96 16.27 2.82
N LEU A 163 6.50 15.92 1.63
CA LEU A 163 7.36 15.73 0.46
C LEU A 163 7.71 17.08 -0.15
N VAL A 164 8.98 17.25 -0.48
CA VAL A 164 9.52 18.45 -1.14
C VAL A 164 10.25 18.02 -2.40
N ALA A 165 9.88 18.60 -3.54
CA ALA A 165 10.60 18.36 -4.78
C ALA A 165 11.99 19.01 -4.73
N THR A 166 13.04 18.24 -5.03
CA THR A 166 14.43 18.68 -5.15
C THR A 166 14.95 18.55 -6.57
N GLY A 167 14.13 18.00 -7.48
CA GLY A 167 14.41 17.81 -8.90
C GLY A 167 13.13 17.73 -9.73
N ASP A 168 13.26 17.53 -11.04
CA ASP A 168 12.15 17.62 -11.99
C ASP A 168 11.40 16.30 -12.23
N GLY A 169 11.86 15.19 -11.64
CA GLY A 169 11.30 13.85 -11.87
C GLY A 169 9.96 13.60 -11.20
N CYS A 170 9.61 14.40 -10.20
CA CYS A 170 8.44 14.22 -9.36
C CYS A 170 7.60 15.47 -9.26
N ASN A 171 6.29 15.29 -9.19
CA ASN A 171 5.31 16.37 -8.98
C ASN A 171 4.69 16.19 -7.58
N VAL A 172 5.02 17.12 -6.67
CA VAL A 172 4.48 17.14 -5.30
C VAL A 172 3.11 17.84 -5.32
N ARG A 173 2.15 17.27 -4.61
CA ARG A 173 0.76 17.72 -4.52
C ARG A 173 0.22 17.59 -3.09
N ASP A 174 -1.04 17.99 -2.93
CA ASP A 174 -1.80 17.79 -1.69
C ASP A 174 -1.05 18.36 -0.47
N ALA A 175 -0.52 19.60 -0.62
CA ALA A 175 0.28 20.31 0.38
C ALA A 175 1.52 19.50 0.89
N GLY A 176 2.14 18.73 0.02
CA GLY A 176 3.30 17.90 0.36
C GLY A 176 2.95 16.46 0.79
N LEU A 177 1.67 16.14 0.96
CA LEU A 177 1.28 14.80 1.39
C LEU A 177 1.55 13.74 0.31
N THR A 178 1.46 14.11 -0.97
CA THR A 178 1.68 13.17 -2.08
C THR A 178 2.70 13.67 -3.09
N ALA A 179 3.36 12.74 -3.75
CA ALA A 179 4.17 13.01 -4.93
C ALA A 179 3.93 11.93 -5.99
N ARG A 180 3.97 12.33 -7.26
CA ARG A 180 3.91 11.43 -8.40
C ARG A 180 5.17 11.59 -9.24
N CYS A 181 5.91 10.51 -9.39
CA CYS A 181 7.21 10.47 -10.07
C CYS A 181 7.14 9.63 -11.34
N ARG A 182 7.65 10.19 -12.45
CA ARG A 182 7.88 9.44 -13.69
C ARG A 182 9.33 9.04 -13.76
N LEU A 183 9.61 7.75 -13.72
CA LEU A 183 10.94 7.20 -13.58
C LEU A 183 11.21 6.21 -14.72
N GLY A 184 11.90 6.65 -15.75
CA GLY A 184 12.13 5.84 -16.95
C GLY A 184 10.83 5.46 -17.64
N LYS A 185 10.49 4.16 -17.69
CA LYS A 185 9.23 3.63 -18.25
C LYS A 185 8.14 3.42 -17.20
N GLY A 186 8.48 3.52 -15.93
CA GLY A 186 7.59 3.27 -14.81
C GLY A 186 7.19 4.52 -14.05
N GLU A 187 6.44 4.30 -13.00
CA GLU A 187 5.82 5.36 -12.23
C GLU A 187 5.77 5.00 -10.75
N ALA A 188 6.01 5.99 -9.89
CA ALA A 188 5.81 5.86 -8.46
C ALA A 188 4.87 6.96 -7.94
N ILE A 189 3.96 6.59 -7.06
CA ILE A 189 3.21 7.52 -6.21
C ILE A 189 3.74 7.32 -4.80
N ILE A 190 4.04 8.42 -4.12
CA ILE A 190 4.49 8.43 -2.73
C ILE A 190 3.44 9.16 -1.90
N ILE A 191 3.05 8.58 -0.76
CA ILE A 191 2.22 9.24 0.27
C ILE A 191 3.06 9.32 1.54
N ALA A 192 3.17 10.51 2.11
CA ALA A 192 4.01 10.77 3.29
C ALA A 192 3.30 10.44 4.62
N ASP A 193 2.57 9.33 4.63
CA ASP A 193 1.83 8.83 5.80
C ASP A 193 1.54 7.34 5.60
N ALA A 194 1.91 6.48 6.54
CA ALA A 194 1.59 5.06 6.53
C ALA A 194 0.52 4.69 7.57
N ASP A 195 0.31 5.54 8.58
CA ASP A 195 -0.86 5.47 9.47
C ASP A 195 -2.18 5.61 8.70
N PHE A 196 -2.11 6.11 7.46
CA PHE A 196 -3.16 6.08 6.45
C PHE A 196 -3.85 4.71 6.32
N LEU A 197 -3.12 3.60 6.59
CA LEU A 197 -3.63 2.23 6.61
C LEU A 197 -4.10 1.77 7.99
N ASN A 198 -3.86 2.54 9.03
CA ASN A 198 -4.31 2.25 10.39
C ASN A 198 -5.79 2.61 10.56
N VAL A 199 -6.62 1.95 9.80
CA VAL A 199 -8.04 2.27 9.68
C VAL A 199 -8.89 1.42 10.60
N GLY A 200 -9.80 2.08 11.33
CA GLY A 200 -10.93 1.44 11.97
C GLY A 200 -12.05 1.10 10.97
N SER A 201 -13.12 0.50 11.49
CA SER A 201 -14.33 0.17 10.70
C SER A 201 -15.29 1.38 10.56
N ASP A 202 -14.78 2.60 10.71
CA ASP A 202 -15.56 3.83 10.61
C ASP A 202 -15.50 4.42 9.19
N LYS A 203 -16.34 5.44 8.95
CA LYS A 203 -16.41 6.09 7.63
C LYS A 203 -15.08 6.71 7.17
N ARG A 204 -14.23 7.15 8.10
CA ARG A 204 -12.93 7.76 7.77
C ARG A 204 -11.96 6.69 7.29
N GLY A 205 -11.95 5.53 7.95
CA GLY A 205 -11.19 4.37 7.50
C GLY A 205 -11.61 3.91 6.11
N GLU A 206 -12.92 3.82 5.85
CA GLU A 206 -13.44 3.48 4.52
C GLU A 206 -13.00 4.50 3.45
N GLN A 207 -12.96 5.79 3.77
CA GLN A 207 -12.47 6.83 2.86
C GLN A 207 -10.99 6.66 2.53
N ASN A 208 -10.14 6.41 3.53
CA ASN A 208 -8.73 6.14 3.33
C ASN A 208 -8.52 4.95 2.40
N LEU A 209 -9.24 3.85 2.63
CA LEU A 209 -9.15 2.65 1.78
C LEU A 209 -9.65 2.90 0.35
N ALA A 210 -10.70 3.70 0.17
CA ALA A 210 -11.17 4.09 -1.16
C ALA A 210 -10.15 4.95 -1.90
N VAL A 211 -9.45 5.84 -1.19
CA VAL A 211 -8.36 6.64 -1.77
C VAL A 211 -7.17 5.75 -2.12
N LEU A 212 -6.75 4.83 -1.24
CA LEU A 212 -5.70 3.84 -1.52
C LEU A 212 -5.99 3.07 -2.82
N ALA A 213 -7.19 2.51 -2.94
CA ALA A 213 -7.62 1.79 -4.13
C ALA A 213 -7.59 2.66 -5.39
N SER A 214 -8.00 3.94 -5.27
CA SER A 214 -7.94 4.90 -6.38
C SER A 214 -6.51 5.22 -6.82
N GLN A 215 -5.55 5.37 -5.88
CA GLN A 215 -4.15 5.61 -6.19
C GLN A 215 -3.53 4.38 -6.90
N LEU A 216 -3.77 3.17 -6.39
CA LEU A 216 -3.34 1.92 -7.05
C LEU A 216 -3.92 1.79 -8.46
N ALA A 217 -5.23 2.03 -8.63
CA ALA A 217 -5.88 1.97 -9.94
C ALA A 217 -5.34 3.02 -10.92
N SER A 218 -4.88 4.18 -10.43
CA SER A 218 -4.31 5.24 -11.28
C SER A 218 -2.94 4.87 -11.87
N LEU A 219 -2.22 3.93 -11.24
CA LEU A 219 -0.95 3.39 -11.71
C LEU A 219 -1.13 2.32 -12.82
N THR A 220 -2.31 1.75 -12.98
CA THR A 220 -2.59 0.66 -13.94
C THR A 220 -3.25 1.12 -15.25
N ARG A 221 -3.42 2.42 -15.43
CA ARG A 221 -4.05 3.04 -16.63
C ARG A 221 -3.06 3.40 -17.74
#